data_6a4298621e602aa9615331bcef4475aa
#
_entry.id   6a4298621e602aa9615331bcef4475aa
#
_cell.length_a   1.000
_cell.length_b   1.000
_cell.length_c   1.000
_cell.angle_alpha   90.00
_cell.angle_beta   90.00
_cell.angle_gamma   90.00
#
_symmetry.space_group_name_H-M   'P 1'
#
loop_
_entity.id
_entity.type
_entity.pdbx_description
1 polymer ?
#
loop_
_entity_poly.entity_id
_entity_poly.type
_entity_poly.pdbx_seq_one_letter_code
_entity_poly.pdbx_strand_id
1 'polypeptide(L)'
;RKGKYPSPICFFVEIPSDIRVLYKSESPYFDFQGCLHETGHAIHATSIDGSRSYSDKYRISMGIAEIFSMFVERLSRNPSYLKSLRPRVKSDIQIDQIIAKNNFMDLFFITFYTANTLLKIEYWEKRLTIDRASDLYSRLIREYLGFDMPGEYWLLHHILPEAVMYVPSYLVAAVRAFELERYIMAKFGETWWKEKEAGAELRKIMNPGAKLDLAVFSRLDTIGYLKELGAAA
;
A
#
# COMPACT_ATOMS: atom_id res chain seq x y z
N ARG A 1 -17.57 17.52 4.23
CA ARG A 1 -18.79 17.84 3.49
C ARG A 1 -19.70 16.61 3.51
N LYS A 2 -21.00 16.78 3.85
CA LYS A 2 -21.98 15.69 3.88
C LYS A 2 -22.08 15.05 2.47
N GLY A 3 -22.10 13.71 2.39
CA GLY A 3 -22.17 12.99 1.10
C GLY A 3 -20.83 12.84 0.36
N LYS A 4 -19.72 13.20 0.97
CA LYS A 4 -18.39 12.92 0.40
C LYS A 4 -18.07 11.44 0.56
N TYR A 5 -17.45 10.84 -0.48
CA TYR A 5 -17.02 9.44 -0.44
C TYR A 5 -16.11 9.19 0.78
N PRO A 6 -16.31 8.09 1.52
CA PRO A 6 -15.61 7.89 2.79
C PRO A 6 -14.12 7.58 2.62
N SER A 7 -13.75 6.79 1.61
CA SER A 7 -12.35 6.42 1.39
C SER A 7 -11.58 7.52 0.67
N PRO A 8 -10.31 7.74 1.00
CA PRO A 8 -9.40 8.53 0.19
C PRO A 8 -9.29 7.93 -1.23
N ILE A 9 -9.16 8.77 -2.24
CA ILE A 9 -8.98 8.33 -3.64
C ILE A 9 -8.12 9.35 -4.38
N CYS A 10 -7.17 8.85 -5.17
CA CYS A 10 -6.42 9.65 -6.14
C CYS A 10 -7.00 9.48 -7.54
N PHE A 11 -7.34 10.58 -8.19
CA PHE A 11 -7.88 10.63 -9.56
C PHE A 11 -6.82 11.10 -10.53
N PHE A 12 -6.57 10.31 -11.55
CA PHE A 12 -5.68 10.63 -12.67
C PHE A 12 -6.50 11.23 -13.81
N VAL A 13 -6.82 12.55 -13.71
CA VAL A 13 -7.61 13.24 -14.74
C VAL A 13 -6.78 13.39 -16.00
N GLU A 14 -5.54 13.84 -15.86
CA GLU A 14 -4.58 13.91 -16.95
C GLU A 14 -3.15 13.71 -16.42
N ILE A 15 -2.53 12.59 -16.77
CA ILE A 15 -1.14 12.28 -16.36
C ILE A 15 -0.16 12.96 -17.34
N PRO A 16 0.80 13.75 -16.84
CA PRO A 16 1.10 14.05 -15.43
C PRO A 16 0.51 15.36 -14.90
N SER A 17 -0.33 16.08 -15.66
CA SER A 17 -0.65 17.50 -15.45
C SER A 17 -1.83 17.79 -14.52
N ASP A 18 -2.82 16.89 -14.41
CA ASP A 18 -3.99 17.05 -13.53
C ASP A 18 -4.25 15.78 -12.70
N ILE A 19 -3.71 15.76 -11.51
CA ILE A 19 -3.89 14.70 -10.52
C ILE A 19 -4.62 15.28 -9.31
N ARG A 20 -5.72 14.65 -8.91
CA ARG A 20 -6.60 15.15 -7.84
C ARG A 20 -6.78 14.12 -6.76
N VAL A 21 -6.61 14.55 -5.50
CA VAL A 21 -6.85 13.70 -4.34
C VAL A 21 -8.17 14.10 -3.69
N LEU A 22 -9.09 13.16 -3.55
CA LEU A 22 -10.30 13.29 -2.76
C LEU A 22 -10.05 12.71 -1.38
N TYR A 23 -10.36 13.50 -0.35
CA TYR A 23 -10.11 13.11 1.01
C TYR A 23 -11.27 13.55 1.92
N LYS A 24 -11.73 12.66 2.80
CA LYS A 24 -12.71 12.94 3.85
C LYS A 24 -12.09 12.63 5.19
N SER A 25 -11.94 13.63 6.04
CA SER A 25 -11.42 13.44 7.39
C SER A 25 -12.41 12.65 8.24
N GLU A 26 -11.94 11.57 8.87
CA GLU A 26 -12.72 10.71 9.75
C GLU A 26 -12.03 10.52 11.11
N SER A 27 -10.71 10.31 11.11
CA SER A 27 -9.94 10.23 12.34
C SER A 27 -8.48 10.63 12.09
N PRO A 28 -7.80 11.28 13.06
CA PRO A 28 -6.42 11.76 12.85
C PRO A 28 -5.44 10.67 12.41
N TYR A 29 -5.63 9.44 12.87
CA TYR A 29 -4.73 8.33 12.56
C TYR A 29 -4.91 7.84 11.12
N PHE A 30 -6.13 7.45 10.74
CA PHE A 30 -6.41 6.98 9.37
C PHE A 30 -6.24 8.11 8.35
N ASP A 31 -6.57 9.33 8.76
CA ASP A 31 -6.42 10.52 7.95
C ASP A 31 -4.96 10.74 7.55
N PHE A 32 -4.04 10.59 8.50
CA PHE A 32 -2.63 10.79 8.24
C PHE A 32 -2.06 9.74 7.30
N GLN A 33 -2.34 8.46 7.56
CA GLN A 33 -1.90 7.37 6.68
C GLN A 33 -2.52 7.48 5.29
N GLY A 34 -3.83 7.63 5.20
CA GLY A 34 -4.54 7.75 3.93
C GLY A 34 -4.08 8.96 3.11
N CYS A 35 -3.76 10.09 3.75
CA CYS A 35 -3.20 11.25 3.07
C CYS A 35 -1.83 10.95 2.46
N LEU A 36 -0.93 10.27 3.19
CA LEU A 36 0.38 9.86 2.69
C LEU A 36 0.23 8.84 1.55
N HIS A 37 -0.67 7.88 1.70
CA HIS A 37 -0.97 6.87 0.68
C HIS A 37 -1.39 7.52 -0.65
N GLU A 38 -2.44 8.34 -0.63
CA GLU A 38 -2.92 9.02 -1.84
C GLU A 38 -1.90 10.01 -2.41
N THR A 39 -1.08 10.62 -1.56
CA THR A 39 0.05 11.44 -2.00
C THR A 39 1.06 10.60 -2.76
N GLY A 40 1.31 9.36 -2.36
CA GLY A 40 2.19 8.44 -3.07
C GLY A 40 1.69 8.14 -4.49
N HIS A 41 0.39 7.88 -4.66
CA HIS A 41 -0.23 7.76 -5.99
C HIS A 41 -0.07 9.04 -6.81
N ALA A 42 -0.31 10.20 -6.21
CA ALA A 42 -0.19 11.48 -6.89
C ALA A 42 1.26 11.77 -7.33
N ILE A 43 2.25 11.50 -6.47
CA ILE A 43 3.68 11.64 -6.80
C ILE A 43 4.05 10.70 -7.96
N HIS A 44 3.59 9.44 -7.92
CA HIS A 44 3.81 8.49 -9.00
C HIS A 44 3.26 9.03 -10.33
N ALA A 45 1.97 9.37 -10.36
CA ALA A 45 1.31 9.85 -11.58
C ALA A 45 1.96 11.11 -12.15
N THR A 46 2.32 12.09 -11.30
CA THR A 46 3.01 13.31 -11.73
C THR A 46 4.46 13.10 -12.17
N SER A 47 5.05 11.96 -11.83
CA SER A 47 6.43 11.61 -12.22
C SER A 47 6.51 10.85 -13.54
N ILE A 48 5.39 10.38 -14.08
CA ILE A 48 5.35 9.67 -15.36
C ILE A 48 5.59 10.67 -16.50
N ASP A 49 6.43 10.28 -17.46
CA ASP A 49 6.71 11.10 -18.62
C ASP A 49 5.45 11.34 -19.47
N GLY A 50 5.08 12.61 -19.64
CA GLY A 50 3.89 13.01 -20.38
C GLY A 50 3.89 12.61 -21.86
N SER A 51 5.08 12.39 -22.45
CA SER A 51 5.24 11.94 -23.84
C SER A 51 4.93 10.46 -24.06
N ARG A 52 4.74 9.67 -23.00
CA ARG A 52 4.44 8.25 -23.09
C ARG A 52 3.06 7.99 -23.67
N SER A 53 2.89 6.78 -24.22
CA SER A 53 1.60 6.35 -24.75
C SER A 53 0.51 6.36 -23.68
N TYR A 54 -0.76 6.46 -24.09
CA TYR A 54 -1.90 6.33 -23.18
C TYR A 54 -1.81 5.05 -22.34
N SER A 55 -1.46 3.93 -22.96
CA SER A 55 -1.31 2.65 -22.27
C SER A 55 -0.25 2.70 -21.16
N ASP A 56 0.89 3.34 -21.43
CA ASP A 56 1.98 3.43 -20.46
C ASP A 56 1.64 4.34 -19.28
N LYS A 57 0.77 5.33 -19.51
CA LYS A 57 0.32 6.27 -18.46
C LYS A 57 -0.84 5.74 -17.61
N TYR A 58 -1.81 5.04 -18.22
CA TYR A 58 -3.08 4.73 -17.56
C TYR A 58 -3.34 3.24 -17.31
N ARG A 59 -2.60 2.32 -17.96
CA ARG A 59 -2.74 0.87 -17.72
C ARG A 59 -1.69 0.34 -16.75
N ILE A 60 -1.46 1.11 -15.68
CA ILE A 60 -0.53 0.71 -14.62
C ILE A 60 -1.18 -0.42 -13.82
N SER A 61 -0.44 -1.52 -13.63
CA SER A 61 -0.95 -2.60 -12.77
C SER A 61 -1.08 -2.13 -11.33
N MET A 62 -2.08 -2.64 -10.62
CA MET A 62 -2.29 -2.30 -9.21
C MET A 62 -1.06 -2.61 -8.37
N GLY A 63 -0.36 -3.71 -8.66
CA GLY A 63 0.89 -4.04 -7.98
C GLY A 63 1.97 -2.96 -8.12
N ILE A 64 2.05 -2.27 -9.26
CA ILE A 64 2.98 -1.14 -9.46
C ILE A 64 2.45 0.12 -8.78
N ALA A 65 1.16 0.43 -8.95
CA ALA A 65 0.57 1.64 -8.39
C ALA A 65 0.68 1.67 -6.86
N GLU A 66 0.42 0.54 -6.22
CA GLU A 66 0.46 0.42 -4.76
C GLU A 66 1.87 0.42 -4.17
N ILE A 67 2.93 0.13 -4.94
CA ILE A 67 4.31 0.27 -4.44
C ILE A 67 4.57 1.71 -3.99
N PHE A 68 4.18 2.67 -4.78
CA PHE A 68 4.52 4.08 -4.52
C PHE A 68 3.60 4.72 -3.48
N SER A 69 2.32 4.32 -3.43
CA SER A 69 1.42 4.73 -2.36
C SER A 69 1.90 4.21 -1.00
N MET A 70 2.17 2.92 -0.91
CA MET A 70 2.68 2.29 0.31
C MET A 70 4.08 2.81 0.69
N PHE A 71 4.94 3.10 -0.29
CA PHE A 71 6.26 3.69 -0.02
C PHE A 71 6.15 5.05 0.69
N VAL A 72 5.28 5.94 0.21
CA VAL A 72 5.09 7.25 0.85
C VAL A 72 4.35 7.10 2.19
N GLU A 73 3.39 6.18 2.29
CA GLU A 73 2.69 5.86 3.52
C GLU A 73 3.65 5.41 4.64
N ARG A 74 4.76 4.73 4.31
CA ARG A 74 5.79 4.29 5.26
C ARG A 74 6.43 5.44 6.03
N LEU A 75 6.37 6.69 5.55
CA LEU A 75 6.74 7.87 6.33
C LEU A 75 5.94 7.97 7.63
N SER A 76 4.73 7.44 7.69
CA SER A 76 3.91 7.39 8.91
C SER A 76 4.53 6.57 10.06
N ARG A 77 5.55 5.79 9.78
CA ARG A 77 6.31 4.99 10.76
C ARG A 77 7.80 5.35 10.82
N ASN A 78 8.26 6.30 10.01
CA ASN A 78 9.65 6.72 10.02
C ASN A 78 9.91 7.64 11.23
N PRO A 79 10.79 7.26 12.19
CA PRO A 79 11.00 8.03 13.42
C PRO A 79 11.48 9.45 13.14
N SER A 80 12.38 9.63 12.18
CA SER A 80 12.95 10.93 11.82
C SER A 80 11.90 11.84 11.17
N TYR A 81 11.01 11.28 10.33
CA TYR A 81 9.88 12.01 9.75
C TYR A 81 8.89 12.44 10.84
N LEU A 82 8.48 11.53 11.73
CA LEU A 82 7.56 11.83 12.83
C LEU A 82 8.15 12.90 13.77
N LYS A 83 9.46 12.84 14.08
CA LYS A 83 10.17 13.88 14.83
C LYS A 83 10.12 15.25 14.15
N SER A 84 10.16 15.27 12.81
CA SER A 84 10.08 16.52 12.05
C SER A 84 8.71 17.21 12.12
N LEU A 85 7.66 16.50 12.53
CA LEU A 85 6.30 17.03 12.69
C LEU A 85 6.05 17.73 14.03
N ARG A 86 7.08 17.90 14.87
CA ARG A 86 6.94 18.68 16.13
C ARG A 86 6.55 20.14 15.81
N PRO A 87 5.68 20.75 16.64
CA PRO A 87 5.19 20.30 17.96
C PRO A 87 3.94 19.39 17.92
N ARG A 88 3.47 18.95 16.76
CA ARG A 88 2.25 18.13 16.63
C ARG A 88 2.43 16.74 17.27
N VAL A 89 3.61 16.15 17.16
CA VAL A 89 4.00 14.92 17.87
C VAL A 89 4.78 15.32 19.11
N LYS A 90 4.22 15.12 20.30
CA LYS A 90 4.68 15.77 21.54
C LYS A 90 5.86 15.07 22.22
N SER A 91 6.04 13.76 22.04
CA SER A 91 7.07 13.00 22.73
C SER A 91 7.60 11.83 21.91
N ASP A 92 8.76 11.30 22.26
CA ASP A 92 9.34 10.10 21.64
C ASP A 92 8.48 8.86 21.96
N ILE A 93 7.88 8.78 23.15
CA ILE A 93 6.93 7.70 23.51
C ILE A 93 5.75 7.66 22.54
N GLN A 94 5.21 8.82 22.13
CA GLN A 94 4.15 8.85 21.13
C GLN A 94 4.64 8.35 19.76
N ILE A 95 5.87 8.64 19.38
CA ILE A 95 6.46 8.14 18.13
C ILE A 95 6.53 6.62 18.17
N ASP A 96 7.06 6.03 19.23
CA ASP A 96 7.16 4.58 19.40
C ASP A 96 5.78 3.90 19.36
N GLN A 97 4.78 4.51 20.01
CA GLN A 97 3.39 4.03 19.97
C GLN A 97 2.78 4.10 18.57
N ILE A 98 3.04 5.17 17.81
CA ILE A 98 2.58 5.30 16.42
C ILE A 98 3.22 4.21 15.56
N ILE A 99 4.52 4.00 15.67
CA ILE A 99 5.26 2.99 14.92
C ILE A 99 4.75 1.59 15.26
N ALA A 100 4.63 1.25 16.54
CA ALA A 100 4.13 -0.05 16.98
C ALA A 100 2.71 -0.32 16.46
N LYS A 101 1.84 0.69 16.52
CA LYS A 101 0.49 0.58 15.97
C LYS A 101 0.49 0.38 14.45
N ASN A 102 1.31 1.12 13.71
CA ASN A 102 1.41 0.99 12.27
C ASN A 102 1.93 -0.40 11.88
N ASN A 103 2.96 -0.90 12.56
CA ASN A 103 3.49 -2.23 12.31
C ASN A 103 2.45 -3.32 12.61
N PHE A 104 1.70 -3.18 13.71
CA PHE A 104 0.61 -4.11 14.03
C PHE A 104 -0.49 -4.09 12.95
N MET A 105 -0.90 -2.91 12.49
CA MET A 105 -1.93 -2.79 11.46
C MET A 105 -1.45 -3.37 10.12
N ASP A 106 -0.20 -3.15 9.74
CA ASP A 106 0.35 -3.75 8.53
C ASP A 106 0.41 -5.28 8.64
N LEU A 107 0.87 -5.81 9.77
CA LEU A 107 0.88 -7.26 10.01
C LEU A 107 -0.54 -7.84 9.92
N PHE A 108 -1.51 -7.15 10.52
CA PHE A 108 -2.91 -7.54 10.44
C PHE A 108 -3.42 -7.55 8.99
N PHE A 109 -3.18 -6.47 8.22
CA PHE A 109 -3.61 -6.40 6.82
C PHE A 109 -2.90 -7.40 5.92
N ILE A 110 -1.61 -7.63 6.09
CA ILE A 110 -0.87 -8.65 5.34
C ILE A 110 -1.45 -10.02 5.60
N THR A 111 -1.73 -10.36 6.86
CA THR A 111 -2.33 -11.65 7.23
C THR A 111 -3.75 -11.78 6.67
N PHE A 112 -4.56 -10.73 6.79
CA PHE A 112 -5.92 -10.68 6.23
C PHE A 112 -5.92 -10.81 4.70
N TYR A 113 -5.03 -10.10 4.00
CA TYR A 113 -4.91 -10.19 2.55
C TYR A 113 -4.36 -11.53 2.09
N THR A 114 -3.51 -12.18 2.89
CA THR A 114 -3.05 -13.54 2.61
C THR A 114 -4.23 -14.51 2.64
N ALA A 115 -5.06 -14.50 3.68
CA ALA A 115 -6.25 -15.33 3.78
C ALA A 115 -7.21 -15.08 2.59
N ASN A 116 -7.45 -13.82 2.24
CA ASN A 116 -8.27 -13.45 1.07
C ASN A 116 -7.67 -13.92 -0.26
N THR A 117 -6.35 -13.85 -0.41
CA THR A 117 -5.65 -14.31 -1.61
C THR A 117 -5.79 -15.81 -1.78
N LEU A 118 -5.58 -16.57 -0.71
CA LEU A 118 -5.73 -18.03 -0.71
C LEU A 118 -7.17 -18.43 -1.08
N LEU A 119 -8.17 -17.77 -0.49
CA LEU A 119 -9.56 -17.97 -0.88
C LEU A 119 -9.77 -17.74 -2.38
N LYS A 120 -9.28 -16.62 -2.92
CA LYS A 120 -9.49 -16.27 -4.32
C LYS A 120 -8.84 -17.26 -5.28
N ILE A 121 -7.62 -17.72 -4.96
CA ILE A 121 -6.94 -18.75 -5.75
C ILE A 121 -7.78 -20.02 -5.75
N GLU A 122 -8.17 -20.53 -4.59
CA GLU A 122 -9.00 -21.73 -4.46
C GLU A 122 -10.35 -21.59 -5.17
N TYR A 123 -11.00 -20.43 -4.99
CA TYR A 123 -12.32 -20.17 -5.61
C TYR A 123 -12.27 -20.28 -7.13
N TRP A 124 -11.29 -19.63 -7.75
CA TRP A 124 -11.18 -19.59 -9.21
C TRP A 124 -10.61 -20.88 -9.78
N GLU A 125 -9.58 -21.46 -9.17
CA GLU A 125 -8.97 -22.71 -9.65
C GLU A 125 -9.91 -23.90 -9.55
N LYS A 126 -10.61 -24.02 -8.40
CA LYS A 126 -11.49 -25.15 -8.12
C LYS A 126 -12.96 -24.88 -8.46
N ARG A 127 -13.28 -23.67 -8.97
CA ARG A 127 -14.66 -23.27 -9.31
C ARG A 127 -15.64 -23.57 -8.16
N LEU A 128 -15.29 -23.08 -6.97
CA LEU A 128 -16.10 -23.34 -5.78
C LEU A 128 -17.50 -22.71 -5.93
N THR A 129 -18.50 -23.33 -5.32
CA THR A 129 -19.79 -22.65 -5.10
C THR A 129 -19.64 -21.55 -4.07
N ILE A 130 -20.58 -20.60 -4.02
CA ILE A 130 -20.59 -19.51 -3.04
C ILE A 130 -20.55 -20.05 -1.63
N ASP A 131 -21.36 -21.07 -1.32
CA ASP A 131 -21.41 -21.68 0.04
C ASP A 131 -20.05 -22.27 0.45
N ARG A 132 -19.42 -23.07 -0.44
CA ARG A 132 -18.09 -23.62 -0.18
C ARG A 132 -17.01 -22.56 -0.04
N ALA A 133 -17.11 -21.48 -0.81
CA ALA A 133 -16.19 -20.35 -0.69
C ALA A 133 -16.40 -19.62 0.64
N SER A 134 -17.65 -19.45 1.09
CA SER A 134 -17.97 -18.83 2.39
C SER A 134 -17.45 -19.68 3.56
N ASP A 135 -17.64 -21.01 3.50
CA ASP A 135 -17.08 -21.94 4.50
C ASP A 135 -15.53 -21.87 4.52
N LEU A 136 -14.91 -21.83 3.36
CA LEU A 136 -13.45 -21.71 3.24
C LEU A 136 -12.97 -20.37 3.82
N TYR A 137 -13.66 -19.28 3.50
CA TYR A 137 -13.31 -17.95 4.02
C TYR A 137 -13.33 -17.89 5.54
N SER A 138 -14.42 -18.37 6.17
CA SER A 138 -14.53 -18.43 7.64
C SER A 138 -13.39 -19.23 8.26
N ARG A 139 -13.00 -20.37 7.65
CA ARG A 139 -11.88 -21.18 8.14
C ARG A 139 -10.55 -20.44 8.01
N LEU A 140 -10.27 -19.82 6.86
CA LEU A 140 -9.03 -19.09 6.63
C LEU A 140 -8.91 -17.89 7.59
N ILE A 141 -10.00 -17.14 7.79
CA ILE A 141 -9.99 -16.02 8.74
C ILE A 141 -9.70 -16.50 10.17
N ARG A 142 -10.33 -17.59 10.60
CA ARG A 142 -10.06 -18.18 11.92
C ARG A 142 -8.63 -18.67 12.05
N GLU A 143 -8.10 -19.34 11.03
CA GLU A 143 -6.74 -19.89 11.02
C GLU A 143 -5.68 -18.78 11.05
N TYR A 144 -5.83 -17.76 10.21
CA TYR A 144 -4.81 -16.73 10.05
C TYR A 144 -4.94 -15.55 11.03
N LEU A 145 -6.17 -15.21 11.44
CA LEU A 145 -6.43 -14.03 12.26
C LEU A 145 -6.91 -14.34 13.68
N GLY A 146 -7.31 -15.59 13.93
CA GLY A 146 -7.70 -16.06 15.27
C GLY A 146 -9.10 -15.61 15.72
N PHE A 147 -9.96 -15.11 14.83
CA PHE A 147 -11.33 -14.71 15.17
C PHE A 147 -12.34 -15.20 14.13
N ASP A 148 -13.62 -15.22 14.53
CA ASP A 148 -14.71 -15.62 13.64
C ASP A 148 -15.23 -14.45 12.83
N MET A 149 -15.44 -14.70 11.53
CA MET A 149 -16.07 -13.75 10.61
C MET A 149 -17.13 -14.49 9.77
N PRO A 150 -18.30 -13.89 9.52
CA PRO A 150 -19.30 -14.47 8.63
C PRO A 150 -18.69 -14.76 7.26
N GLY A 151 -18.96 -15.98 6.75
CA GLY A 151 -18.35 -16.46 5.52
C GLY A 151 -18.62 -15.55 4.32
N GLU A 152 -19.81 -15.01 4.26
CA GLU A 152 -20.28 -14.17 3.13
C GLU A 152 -19.54 -12.83 3.02
N TYR A 153 -18.75 -12.42 4.01
CA TYR A 153 -17.97 -11.18 3.97
C TYR A 153 -16.97 -11.12 2.80
N TRP A 154 -16.53 -12.27 2.29
CA TRP A 154 -15.64 -12.29 1.12
C TRP A 154 -16.28 -11.66 -0.12
N LEU A 155 -17.61 -11.68 -0.22
CA LEU A 155 -18.35 -11.04 -1.31
C LEU A 155 -18.23 -9.51 -1.31
N LEU A 156 -17.80 -8.91 -0.20
CA LEU A 156 -17.58 -7.47 -0.08
C LEU A 156 -16.16 -7.04 -0.50
N HIS A 157 -15.26 -8.00 -0.75
CA HIS A 157 -13.84 -7.74 -0.99
C HIS A 157 -13.44 -7.99 -2.44
N HIS A 158 -13.42 -6.95 -3.26
CA HIS A 158 -12.78 -6.96 -4.59
C HIS A 158 -13.08 -8.19 -5.45
N ILE A 159 -14.36 -8.55 -5.57
CA ILE A 159 -14.79 -9.68 -6.39
C ILE A 159 -15.18 -9.27 -7.82
N LEU A 160 -15.27 -7.99 -8.10
CA LEU A 160 -15.57 -7.48 -9.44
C LEU A 160 -14.48 -7.95 -10.42
N PRO A 161 -14.84 -8.20 -11.69
CA PRO A 161 -13.88 -8.71 -12.68
C PRO A 161 -12.61 -7.88 -12.80
N GLU A 162 -12.71 -6.56 -12.74
CA GLU A 162 -11.58 -5.63 -12.79
C GLU A 162 -10.73 -5.62 -11.52
N ALA A 163 -11.26 -6.14 -10.41
CA ALA A 163 -10.61 -6.13 -9.11
C ALA A 163 -10.43 -7.53 -8.50
N VAL A 164 -10.75 -8.58 -9.23
CA VAL A 164 -10.78 -9.96 -8.72
C VAL A 164 -9.47 -10.40 -8.06
N MET A 165 -8.34 -9.96 -8.60
CA MET A 165 -6.99 -10.23 -8.07
C MET A 165 -6.30 -8.97 -7.53
N TYR A 166 -7.06 -7.97 -7.11
CA TYR A 166 -6.53 -6.73 -6.55
C TYR A 166 -5.79 -6.96 -5.24
N VAL A 167 -6.38 -7.75 -4.34
CA VAL A 167 -5.82 -8.01 -2.99
C VAL A 167 -4.40 -8.59 -3.03
N PRO A 168 -4.04 -9.57 -3.87
CA PRO A 168 -2.66 -10.03 -4.01
C PRO A 168 -1.66 -8.93 -4.38
N SER A 169 -2.11 -7.89 -5.08
CA SER A 169 -1.26 -6.75 -5.45
C SER A 169 -0.74 -6.00 -4.23
N TYR A 170 -1.54 -5.89 -3.17
CA TYR A 170 -1.11 -5.26 -1.92
C TYR A 170 0.02 -6.04 -1.24
N LEU A 171 -0.02 -7.39 -1.28
CA LEU A 171 1.04 -8.21 -0.69
C LEU A 171 2.38 -7.96 -1.37
N VAL A 172 2.39 -7.96 -2.70
CA VAL A 172 3.60 -7.70 -3.48
C VAL A 172 4.06 -6.25 -3.29
N ALA A 173 3.13 -5.30 -3.34
CA ALA A 173 3.43 -3.88 -3.22
C ALA A 173 4.01 -3.53 -1.84
N ALA A 174 3.52 -4.13 -0.76
CA ALA A 174 4.03 -3.90 0.59
C ALA A 174 5.51 -4.28 0.73
N VAL A 175 5.89 -5.47 0.22
CA VAL A 175 7.29 -5.91 0.24
C VAL A 175 8.15 -5.02 -0.66
N ARG A 176 7.66 -4.65 -1.84
CA ARG A 176 8.39 -3.77 -2.77
C ARG A 176 8.54 -2.34 -2.24
N ALA A 177 7.54 -1.81 -1.55
CA ALA A 177 7.62 -0.51 -0.88
C ALA A 177 8.68 -0.51 0.23
N PHE A 178 8.76 -1.59 1.00
CA PHE A 178 9.82 -1.80 2.00
C PHE A 178 11.22 -1.83 1.35
N GLU A 179 11.40 -2.60 0.28
CA GLU A 179 12.67 -2.68 -0.44
C GLU A 179 13.07 -1.32 -1.03
N LEU A 180 12.11 -0.59 -1.61
CA LEU A 180 12.34 0.74 -2.15
C LEU A 180 12.76 1.72 -1.06
N GLU A 181 12.12 1.69 0.12
CA GLU A 181 12.52 2.54 1.24
C GLU A 181 13.95 2.23 1.68
N ARG A 182 14.30 0.96 1.83
CA ARG A 182 15.67 0.54 2.19
C ARG A 182 16.70 1.01 1.15
N TYR A 183 16.38 0.89 -0.13
CA TYR A 183 17.25 1.39 -1.20
C TYR A 183 17.47 2.90 -1.09
N ILE A 184 16.40 3.67 -0.95
CA ILE A 184 16.45 5.12 -0.85
C ILE A 184 17.18 5.56 0.43
N MET A 185 16.89 4.93 1.58
CA MET A 185 17.56 5.22 2.84
C MET A 185 19.06 4.89 2.80
N ALA A 186 19.44 3.77 2.19
CA ALA A 186 20.85 3.40 2.05
C ALA A 186 21.63 4.40 1.19
N LYS A 187 20.97 5.01 0.20
CA LYS A 187 21.61 5.94 -0.73
C LYS A 187 21.60 7.40 -0.24
N PHE A 188 20.56 7.83 0.44
CA PHE A 188 20.31 9.23 0.80
C PHE A 188 20.12 9.48 2.30
N GLY A 189 20.21 8.44 3.13
CA GLY A 189 20.06 8.54 4.58
C GLY A 189 18.61 8.55 5.07
N GLU A 190 18.45 8.59 6.40
CA GLU A 190 17.15 8.50 7.08
C GLU A 190 16.23 9.70 6.83
N THR A 191 16.73 10.82 6.35
CA THR A 191 15.97 12.04 6.06
C THR A 191 15.80 12.29 4.57
N TRP A 192 15.82 11.23 3.77
CA TRP A 192 15.79 11.23 2.31
C TRP A 192 14.69 12.12 1.70
N TRP A 193 13.55 12.27 2.38
CA TRP A 193 12.44 13.12 1.90
C TRP A 193 12.79 14.62 1.85
N LYS A 194 13.90 15.05 2.46
CA LYS A 194 14.41 16.41 2.39
C LYS A 194 15.43 16.61 1.26
N GLU A 195 15.89 15.52 0.66
CA GLU A 195 16.99 15.54 -0.31
C GLU A 195 16.43 15.64 -1.74
N LYS A 196 16.88 16.65 -2.49
CA LYS A 196 16.46 16.85 -3.89
C LYS A 196 16.88 15.67 -4.77
N GLU A 197 18.04 15.11 -4.51
CA GLU A 197 18.62 13.97 -5.20
C GLU A 197 17.79 12.71 -5.02
N ALA A 198 17.28 12.47 -3.81
CA ALA A 198 16.35 11.38 -3.55
C ALA A 198 15.04 11.56 -4.33
N GLY A 199 14.51 12.78 -4.38
CA GLY A 199 13.34 13.10 -5.21
C GLY A 199 13.60 12.91 -6.71
N ALA A 200 14.81 13.22 -7.19
CA ALA A 200 15.20 12.99 -8.59
C ALA A 200 15.30 11.49 -8.91
N GLU A 201 15.89 10.71 -8.01
CA GLU A 201 15.98 9.24 -8.15
C GLU A 201 14.59 8.60 -8.17
N LEU A 202 13.72 8.98 -7.25
CA LEU A 202 12.34 8.49 -7.20
C LEU A 202 11.58 8.81 -8.50
N ARG A 203 11.68 10.03 -9.02
CA ARG A 203 11.08 10.39 -10.32
C ARG A 203 11.61 9.53 -11.46
N LYS A 204 12.92 9.23 -11.47
CA LYS A 204 13.52 8.33 -12.47
C LYS A 204 12.93 6.93 -12.40
N ILE A 205 12.72 6.40 -11.19
CA ILE A 205 12.12 5.07 -10.97
C ILE A 205 10.65 5.08 -11.41
N MET A 206 9.88 6.12 -11.09
CA MET A 206 8.45 6.23 -11.38
C MET A 206 8.14 6.57 -12.85
N ASN A 207 9.07 7.22 -13.55
CA ASN A 207 8.90 7.72 -14.91
C ASN A 207 8.41 6.68 -15.95
N PRO A 208 8.78 5.38 -15.88
CA PRO A 208 8.31 4.38 -16.82
C PRO A 208 6.80 4.12 -16.82
N GLY A 209 6.07 4.49 -15.75
CA GLY A 209 4.65 4.20 -15.62
C GLY A 209 4.36 2.69 -15.68
N ALA A 210 3.46 2.26 -16.56
CA ALA A 210 3.10 0.86 -16.71
C ALA A 210 4.24 -0.05 -17.19
N LYS A 211 5.33 0.53 -17.73
CA LYS A 211 6.53 -0.21 -18.18
C LYS A 211 7.59 -0.37 -17.08
N LEU A 212 7.30 -0.02 -15.86
CA LEU A 212 8.21 -0.27 -14.76
C LEU A 212 8.49 -1.77 -14.64
N ASP A 213 9.75 -2.13 -14.80
CA ASP A 213 10.19 -3.50 -14.59
C ASP A 213 10.40 -3.75 -13.09
N LEU A 214 9.56 -4.58 -12.51
CA LEU A 214 9.66 -4.95 -11.09
C LEU A 214 10.92 -5.77 -10.77
N ALA A 215 11.58 -6.35 -11.78
CA ALA A 215 12.86 -7.04 -11.60
C ALA A 215 14.01 -6.08 -11.25
N VAL A 216 13.85 -4.77 -11.46
CA VAL A 216 14.78 -3.73 -10.97
C VAL A 216 14.88 -3.74 -9.43
N PHE A 217 13.81 -4.10 -8.76
CA PHE A 217 13.81 -4.36 -7.33
C PHE A 217 14.26 -5.81 -7.12
N SER A 218 15.44 -6.07 -6.69
CA SER A 218 16.01 -7.36 -6.34
C SER A 218 15.00 -8.49 -5.96
N ARG A 219 15.43 -9.57 -5.39
CA ARG A 219 14.58 -10.66 -4.90
C ARG A 219 13.64 -10.15 -3.78
N LEU A 220 12.33 -10.49 -3.83
CA LEU A 220 11.35 -10.15 -2.79
C LEU A 220 11.84 -10.57 -1.38
N ASP A 221 12.19 -9.59 -0.55
CA ASP A 221 12.64 -9.81 0.83
C ASP A 221 11.45 -9.85 1.80
N THR A 222 10.60 -10.85 1.63
CA THR A 222 9.41 -11.04 2.48
C THR A 222 9.79 -11.27 3.94
N ILE A 223 10.86 -12.01 4.20
CA ILE A 223 11.32 -12.29 5.57
C ILE A 223 11.80 -11.01 6.25
N GLY A 224 12.61 -10.20 5.56
CA GLY A 224 13.07 -8.91 6.10
C GLY A 224 11.90 -7.99 6.41
N TYR A 225 10.90 -7.93 5.55
CA TYR A 225 9.70 -7.14 5.78
C TYR A 225 8.90 -7.60 7.01
N LEU A 226 8.62 -8.89 7.13
CA LEU A 226 7.91 -9.44 8.29
C LEU A 226 8.66 -9.22 9.61
N LYS A 227 9.99 -9.35 9.60
CA LYS A 227 10.82 -9.04 10.78
C LYS A 227 10.71 -7.57 11.20
N GLU A 228 10.68 -6.65 10.26
CA GLU A 228 10.48 -5.22 10.56
C GLU A 228 9.13 -4.97 11.24
N LEU A 229 8.08 -5.69 10.83
CA LEU A 229 6.76 -5.61 11.46
C LEU A 229 6.70 -6.26 12.85
N GLY A 230 7.75 -6.95 13.28
CA GLY A 230 7.81 -7.63 14.58
C GLY A 230 7.27 -9.07 14.55
N ALA A 231 7.08 -9.67 13.38
CA ALA A 231 6.76 -11.09 13.29
C ALA A 231 7.97 -11.91 13.77
N ALA A 232 7.71 -12.93 14.60
CA ALA A 232 8.73 -13.91 14.95
C ALA A 232 9.15 -14.67 13.68
N ALA A 233 10.47 -14.86 13.52
CA ALA A 233 11.03 -15.57 12.37
C ALA A 233 10.89 -17.09 12.54
#